data_d12d78bd1502f4d1c769551bee01c21c
#
_entry.id   d12d78bd1502f4d1c769551bee01c21c
#
_cell.length_a   1.000
_cell.length_b   1.000
_cell.length_c   1.000
_cell.angle_alpha   90.00
_cell.angle_beta   90.00
_cell.angle_gamma   90.00
#
_symmetry.space_group_name_H-M   'P 1'
#
loop_
_entity.id
_entity.type
_entity.pdbx_description
1 polymer ?
#
loop_
_entity_poly.entity_id
_entity_poly.type
_entity_poly.pdbx_seq_one_letter_code
_entity_poly.pdbx_strand_id
1 'polypeptide(L)'
;MNKIVINGPCRLDGEVEISGGKNAIVAILPATVMVRGKCVIENVPHISDVENILEILKYMGAGVRVIDAKTLEIDCTDIKQCEIPYELARRLRASYYFLGAMLGRWHDTTVAMPGGCSIGLRPIDQHIKGFEALGATVIQKEDYISAAAESARPLRRACRKPCIF
;
A
#
# COMPACT_ATOMS: atom_id res chain seq x y z
N MET A 1 -20.48 -2.16 -18.15
CA MET A 1 -19.37 -3.01 -18.61
C MET A 1 -18.48 -2.16 -19.52
N ASN A 2 -17.22 -2.00 -19.22
CA ASN A 2 -16.31 -1.28 -20.12
C ASN A 2 -15.93 -2.21 -21.27
N LYS A 3 -15.95 -1.68 -22.49
CA LYS A 3 -15.67 -2.42 -23.73
C LYS A 3 -14.43 -1.81 -24.40
N ILE A 4 -13.46 -2.64 -24.71
CA ILE A 4 -12.30 -2.24 -25.52
C ILE A 4 -12.61 -2.61 -26.96
N VAL A 5 -12.53 -1.63 -27.88
CA VAL A 5 -12.69 -1.84 -29.31
C VAL A 5 -11.37 -1.53 -29.98
N ILE A 6 -10.85 -2.49 -30.73
CA ILE A 6 -9.61 -2.37 -31.46
C ILE A 6 -9.92 -2.42 -32.95
N ASN A 7 -9.55 -1.36 -33.68
CA ASN A 7 -9.63 -1.29 -35.13
C ASN A 7 -8.21 -1.43 -35.69
N GLY A 8 -7.98 -2.46 -36.48
CA GLY A 8 -6.68 -2.75 -37.07
C GLY A 8 -6.83 -3.53 -38.38
N PRO A 9 -5.73 -3.76 -39.11
CA PRO A 9 -4.36 -3.39 -38.83
C PRO A 9 -4.06 -1.92 -39.08
N CYS A 10 -3.22 -1.31 -38.22
CA CYS A 10 -2.69 0.03 -38.46
C CYS A 10 -1.20 0.09 -38.11
N ARG A 11 -0.44 0.94 -38.81
CA ARG A 11 0.94 1.25 -38.39
C ARG A 11 0.90 2.15 -37.17
N LEU A 12 1.62 1.76 -36.11
CA LEU A 12 1.82 2.59 -34.92
C LEU A 12 3.12 3.37 -35.09
N ASP A 13 3.03 4.70 -35.09
CA ASP A 13 4.16 5.62 -35.18
C ASP A 13 3.85 6.85 -34.33
N GLY A 14 4.72 7.14 -33.34
CA GLY A 14 4.52 8.24 -32.42
C GLY A 14 5.15 8.00 -31.06
N GLU A 15 5.00 8.98 -30.17
CA GLU A 15 5.48 8.94 -28.79
C GLU A 15 4.32 8.89 -27.82
N VAL A 16 4.48 8.15 -26.72
CA VAL A 16 3.54 8.09 -25.60
C VAL A 16 4.23 8.44 -24.31
N GLU A 17 3.63 9.31 -23.53
CA GLU A 17 4.04 9.56 -22.15
C GLU A 17 3.61 8.39 -21.27
N ILE A 18 4.58 7.76 -20.59
CA ILE A 18 4.32 6.62 -19.70
C ILE A 18 3.79 7.15 -18.37
N SER A 19 2.65 6.63 -17.94
CA SER A 19 2.08 6.92 -16.60
C SER A 19 2.89 6.26 -15.49
N GLY A 20 2.72 6.75 -14.25
CA GLY A 20 3.29 6.13 -13.06
C GLY A 20 2.91 4.65 -12.93
N GLY A 21 3.82 3.85 -12.38
CA GLY A 21 3.65 2.40 -12.23
C GLY A 21 2.63 2.04 -11.14
N LYS A 22 1.63 1.22 -11.47
CA LYS A 22 0.63 0.72 -10.52
C LYS A 22 1.29 0.13 -9.26
N ASN A 23 2.23 -0.78 -9.43
CA ASN A 23 2.85 -1.50 -8.31
C ASN A 23 3.70 -0.59 -7.42
N ALA A 24 4.29 0.47 -7.98
CA ALA A 24 5.02 1.47 -7.23
C ALA A 24 4.06 2.30 -6.35
N ILE A 25 2.99 2.84 -6.95
CA ILE A 25 2.09 3.74 -6.23
C ILE A 25 1.33 3.04 -5.09
N VAL A 26 0.93 1.77 -5.26
CA VAL A 26 0.23 1.02 -4.21
C VAL A 26 1.11 0.68 -3.00
N ALA A 27 2.44 0.77 -3.14
CA ALA A 27 3.38 0.66 -2.01
C ALA A 27 3.74 2.04 -1.43
N ILE A 28 3.93 3.06 -2.29
CA ILE A 28 4.35 4.40 -1.87
C ILE A 28 3.25 5.09 -1.06
N LEU A 29 1.98 5.02 -1.48
CA LEU A 29 0.89 5.70 -0.78
C LEU A 29 0.71 5.19 0.67
N PRO A 30 0.64 3.89 0.96
CA PRO A 30 0.65 3.41 2.35
C PRO A 30 1.90 3.81 3.14
N ALA A 31 3.07 3.88 2.48
CA ALA A 31 4.31 4.28 3.15
C ALA A 31 4.28 5.72 3.68
N THR A 32 3.42 6.61 3.16
CA THR A 32 3.23 7.96 3.70
C THR A 32 2.79 7.96 5.16
N VAL A 33 2.12 6.89 5.62
CA VAL A 33 1.74 6.69 7.03
C VAL A 33 2.95 6.78 7.97
N MET A 34 4.14 6.37 7.53
CA MET A 34 5.35 6.42 8.35
C MET A 34 5.90 7.84 8.54
N VAL A 35 5.48 8.79 7.70
CA VAL A 35 5.95 10.18 7.75
C VAL A 35 5.04 11.00 8.67
N ARG A 36 5.61 11.66 9.66
CA ARG A 36 4.89 12.62 10.52
C ARG A 36 4.92 14.00 9.87
N GLY A 37 4.16 14.18 8.79
CA GLY A 37 4.17 15.40 8.00
C GLY A 37 3.51 15.22 6.65
N LYS A 38 3.81 16.16 5.75
CA LYS A 38 3.30 16.21 4.39
C LYS A 38 4.22 15.49 3.42
N CYS A 39 3.62 14.70 2.53
CA CYS A 39 4.28 14.08 1.40
C CYS A 39 3.63 14.58 0.11
N VAL A 40 4.42 15.00 -0.85
CA VAL A 40 3.96 15.29 -2.21
C VAL A 40 4.38 14.12 -3.10
N ILE A 41 3.40 13.51 -3.74
CA ILE A 41 3.60 12.36 -4.63
C ILE A 41 3.23 12.77 -6.03
N GLU A 42 4.20 12.69 -6.93
CA GLU A 42 4.06 13.05 -8.34
C GLU A 42 3.88 11.80 -9.23
N ASN A 43 3.43 12.02 -10.44
CA ASN A 43 3.20 10.98 -11.45
C ASN A 43 2.27 9.85 -10.96
N VAL A 44 1.22 10.23 -10.24
CA VAL A 44 0.21 9.31 -9.73
C VAL A 44 -0.69 8.84 -10.87
N PRO A 45 -0.81 7.54 -11.13
CA PRO A 45 -1.70 7.03 -12.18
C PRO A 45 -3.16 7.08 -11.73
N HIS A 46 -4.07 7.33 -12.68
CA HIS A 46 -5.51 7.27 -12.44
C HIS A 46 -6.01 5.81 -12.48
N ILE A 47 -6.01 5.16 -11.34
CA ILE A 47 -6.47 3.78 -11.17
C ILE A 47 -7.29 3.63 -9.88
N SER A 48 -8.24 2.70 -9.89
CA SER A 48 -9.11 2.44 -8.73
C SER A 48 -8.36 2.06 -7.45
N ASP A 49 -7.18 1.43 -7.57
CA ASP A 49 -6.37 1.09 -6.41
C ASP A 49 -5.90 2.34 -5.66
N VAL A 50 -5.58 3.43 -6.39
CA VAL A 50 -5.22 4.72 -5.77
C VAL A 50 -6.40 5.29 -5.00
N GLU A 51 -7.59 5.30 -5.58
CA GLU A 51 -8.81 5.78 -4.93
C GLU A 51 -9.08 5.01 -3.63
N ASN A 52 -9.00 3.68 -3.68
CA ASN A 52 -9.20 2.82 -2.51
C ASN A 52 -8.15 3.09 -1.41
N ILE A 53 -6.88 3.30 -1.77
CA ILE A 53 -5.83 3.65 -0.80
C ILE A 53 -6.11 5.01 -0.17
N LEU A 54 -6.51 6.00 -0.96
CA LEU A 54 -6.85 7.32 -0.46
C LEU A 54 -8.07 7.29 0.48
N GLU A 55 -9.05 6.43 0.24
CA GLU A 55 -10.17 6.20 1.17
C GLU A 55 -9.66 5.66 2.52
N ILE A 56 -8.75 4.69 2.51
CA ILE A 56 -8.15 4.16 3.74
C ILE A 56 -7.37 5.25 4.47
N LEU A 57 -6.53 6.02 3.78
CA LEU A 57 -5.75 7.11 4.37
C LEU A 57 -6.67 8.18 5.00
N LYS A 58 -7.76 8.57 4.31
CA LYS A 58 -8.76 9.49 4.85
C LYS A 58 -9.47 8.91 6.08
N TYR A 59 -9.79 7.61 6.08
CA TYR A 59 -10.37 6.93 7.23
C TYR A 59 -9.44 6.98 8.45
N MET A 60 -8.13 6.85 8.24
CA MET A 60 -7.11 7.01 9.27
C MET A 60 -6.95 8.48 9.74
N GLY A 61 -7.56 9.43 9.06
CA GLY A 61 -7.50 10.86 9.37
C GLY A 61 -6.42 11.63 8.62
N ALA A 62 -5.85 11.07 7.54
CA ALA A 62 -4.90 11.80 6.70
C ALA A 62 -5.59 12.92 5.90
N GLY A 63 -4.95 14.07 5.85
CA GLY A 63 -5.31 15.14 4.92
C GLY A 63 -4.89 14.75 3.50
N VAL A 64 -5.83 14.69 2.56
CA VAL A 64 -5.54 14.37 1.16
C VAL A 64 -5.97 15.54 0.29
N ARG A 65 -5.03 16.13 -0.45
CA ARG A 65 -5.25 17.23 -1.38
C ARG A 65 -4.74 16.86 -2.77
N VAL A 66 -5.59 17.01 -3.76
CA VAL A 66 -5.22 16.90 -5.17
C VAL A 66 -4.62 18.24 -5.59
N ILE A 67 -3.35 18.27 -5.98
CA ILE A 67 -2.66 19.46 -6.47
C ILE A 67 -2.98 19.65 -7.96
N ASP A 68 -2.80 18.58 -8.74
CA ASP A 68 -3.13 18.52 -10.16
C ASP A 68 -3.53 17.10 -10.58
N ALA A 69 -3.69 16.86 -11.88
CA ALA A 69 -4.13 15.58 -12.43
C ALA A 69 -3.22 14.38 -12.07
N LYS A 70 -1.93 14.63 -11.77
CA LYS A 70 -0.94 13.59 -11.52
C LYS A 70 -0.23 13.76 -10.16
N THR A 71 -0.61 14.76 -9.35
CA THR A 71 0.09 15.12 -8.11
C THR A 71 -0.85 15.18 -6.91
N LEU A 72 -0.49 14.47 -5.84
CA LEU A 72 -1.21 14.42 -4.58
C LEU A 72 -0.35 14.93 -3.43
N GLU A 73 -0.92 15.71 -2.53
CA GLU A 73 -0.36 16.00 -1.21
C GLU A 73 -1.11 15.16 -0.17
N ILE A 74 -0.36 14.44 0.65
CA ILE A 74 -0.88 13.61 1.74
C ILE A 74 -0.24 14.09 3.03
N ASP A 75 -1.07 14.54 3.97
CA ASP A 75 -0.65 14.97 5.29
C ASP A 75 -1.00 13.92 6.33
N CYS A 76 0.02 13.26 6.86
CA CYS A 76 -0.09 12.23 7.89
C CYS A 76 0.35 12.73 9.27
N THR A 77 0.35 14.06 9.53
CA THR A 77 0.76 14.64 10.82
C THR A 77 -0.07 14.07 11.96
N ASP A 78 -1.39 14.13 11.85
CA ASP A 78 -2.35 13.83 12.92
C ASP A 78 -3.15 12.54 12.70
N ILE A 79 -2.64 11.63 11.85
CA ILE A 79 -3.32 10.34 11.62
C ILE A 79 -3.35 9.51 12.90
N LYS A 80 -4.43 8.76 13.07
CA LYS A 80 -4.68 7.92 14.24
C LYS A 80 -4.39 6.46 13.93
N GLN A 81 -3.86 5.76 14.92
CA GLN A 81 -3.84 4.29 14.89
C GLN A 81 -5.28 3.78 14.93
N CYS A 82 -5.64 2.98 13.96
CA CYS A 82 -6.96 2.36 13.89
C CYS A 82 -6.88 1.05 13.11
N GLU A 83 -7.82 0.18 13.35
CA GLU A 83 -8.02 -0.99 12.51
C GLU A 83 -8.60 -0.55 11.16
N ILE A 84 -8.06 -1.09 10.06
CA ILE A 84 -8.63 -0.85 8.73
C ILE A 84 -9.86 -1.76 8.59
N PRO A 85 -11.08 -1.20 8.38
CA PRO A 85 -12.29 -1.98 8.27
C PRO A 85 -12.22 -2.98 7.12
N TYR A 86 -12.79 -4.16 7.32
CA TYR A 86 -12.86 -5.22 6.32
C TYR A 86 -13.40 -4.72 4.97
N GLU A 87 -14.44 -3.86 4.99
CA GLU A 87 -15.05 -3.30 3.80
C GLU A 87 -14.09 -2.47 2.93
N LEU A 88 -13.12 -1.80 3.55
CA LEU A 88 -12.06 -1.07 2.85
C LEU A 88 -10.92 -2.00 2.44
N ALA A 89 -10.49 -2.89 3.34
CA ALA A 89 -9.40 -3.82 3.07
C ALA A 89 -9.72 -4.78 1.91
N ARG A 90 -10.94 -5.29 1.83
CA ARG A 90 -11.35 -6.24 0.78
C ARG A 90 -11.37 -5.66 -0.64
N ARG A 91 -11.55 -4.33 -0.78
CA ARG A 91 -11.54 -3.66 -2.08
C ARG A 91 -10.13 -3.51 -2.65
N LEU A 92 -9.15 -3.55 -1.78
CA LEU A 92 -7.76 -3.35 -2.13
C LEU A 92 -6.92 -4.54 -1.68
N ARG A 93 -6.47 -5.32 -2.64
CA ARG A 93 -5.59 -6.43 -2.34
C ARG A 93 -4.28 -5.98 -1.69
N ALA A 94 -3.77 -4.80 -2.08
CA ALA A 94 -2.56 -4.19 -1.55
C ALA A 94 -2.74 -3.61 -0.13
N SER A 95 -3.89 -3.82 0.54
CA SER A 95 -4.14 -3.36 1.92
C SER A 95 -3.11 -3.87 2.92
N TYR A 96 -2.48 -5.02 2.66
CA TYR A 96 -1.42 -5.54 3.53
C TYR A 96 -0.15 -4.67 3.56
N TYR A 97 0.05 -3.74 2.62
CA TYR A 97 1.15 -2.78 2.73
C TYR A 97 0.97 -1.83 3.92
N PHE A 98 -0.29 -1.57 4.32
CA PHE A 98 -0.56 -0.82 5.54
C PHE A 98 -0.07 -1.53 6.79
N LEU A 99 -0.02 -2.88 6.81
CA LEU A 99 0.50 -3.64 7.93
C LEU A 99 1.94 -3.19 8.25
N GLY A 100 2.82 -3.14 7.24
CA GLY A 100 4.20 -2.69 7.42
C GLY A 100 4.32 -1.22 7.77
N ALA A 101 3.53 -0.35 7.12
CA ALA A 101 3.57 1.08 7.37
C ALA A 101 3.08 1.45 8.79
N MET A 102 2.00 0.82 9.23
CA MET A 102 1.44 1.02 10.57
C MET A 102 2.35 0.42 11.65
N LEU A 103 2.89 -0.77 11.43
CA LEU A 103 3.88 -1.38 12.32
C LEU A 103 5.10 -0.48 12.50
N GLY A 104 5.59 0.13 11.41
CA GLY A 104 6.70 1.07 11.44
C GLY A 104 6.40 2.36 12.21
N ARG A 105 5.14 2.80 12.27
CA ARG A 105 4.75 4.03 12.98
C ARG A 105 4.37 3.81 14.44
N TRP A 106 3.61 2.75 14.73
CA TRP A 106 3.00 2.53 16.06
C TRP A 106 3.50 1.28 16.79
N HIS A 107 4.30 0.43 16.13
CA HIS A 107 4.84 -0.81 16.68
C HIS A 107 3.79 -1.89 17.02
N ASP A 108 2.54 -1.60 16.80
CA ASP A 108 1.40 -2.50 16.94
C ASP A 108 0.34 -2.16 15.90
N THR A 109 -0.20 -3.18 15.24
CA THR A 109 -1.17 -2.98 14.18
C THR A 109 -2.01 -4.22 13.91
N THR A 110 -3.24 -3.98 13.46
CA THR A 110 -4.14 -5.02 12.96
C THR A 110 -4.75 -4.56 11.65
N VAL A 111 -4.70 -5.43 10.65
CA VAL A 111 -5.28 -5.19 9.32
C VAL A 111 -6.18 -6.38 8.98
N ALA A 112 -7.39 -6.10 8.52
CA ALA A 112 -8.27 -7.16 8.04
C ALA A 112 -7.64 -7.89 6.85
N MET A 113 -7.88 -9.20 6.74
CA MET A 113 -7.39 -9.98 5.61
C MET A 113 -7.90 -9.38 4.29
N PRO A 114 -7.00 -9.15 3.32
CA PRO A 114 -7.41 -8.63 2.03
C PRO A 114 -8.37 -9.59 1.35
N GLY A 115 -9.39 -9.07 0.71
CA GLY A 115 -10.34 -9.87 -0.06
C GLY A 115 -9.64 -10.72 -1.13
N GLY A 116 -10.21 -11.89 -1.40
CA GLY A 116 -9.69 -12.79 -2.42
C GLY A 116 -9.73 -12.13 -3.82
N CYS A 117 -8.71 -12.37 -4.60
CA CYS A 117 -8.73 -12.05 -6.02
C CYS A 117 -9.32 -13.24 -6.80
N SER A 118 -10.13 -12.97 -7.82
CA SER A 118 -10.66 -13.97 -8.73
C SER A 118 -9.58 -14.81 -9.44
N ILE A 119 -8.32 -14.39 -9.38
CA ILE A 119 -7.15 -15.06 -10.02
C ILE A 119 -6.47 -16.05 -9.08
N GLY A 120 -6.87 -16.15 -7.79
CA GLY A 120 -6.37 -17.12 -6.83
C GLY A 120 -5.71 -16.54 -5.58
N LEU A 121 -5.37 -17.45 -4.65
CA LEU A 121 -4.68 -17.13 -3.41
C LEU A 121 -3.26 -16.62 -3.72
N ARG A 122 -2.89 -15.49 -3.15
CA ARG A 122 -1.51 -15.02 -3.15
C ARG A 122 -1.07 -14.90 -1.70
N PRO A 123 -0.29 -15.84 -1.22
CA PRO A 123 0.18 -15.85 0.15
C PRO A 123 1.05 -14.61 0.43
N ILE A 124 0.96 -14.09 1.64
CA ILE A 124 1.80 -13.01 2.16
C ILE A 124 2.88 -13.53 3.12
N ASP A 125 3.13 -14.82 3.08
CA ASP A 125 4.10 -15.52 3.92
C ASP A 125 5.49 -14.91 3.89
N GLN A 126 5.93 -14.39 2.75
CA GLN A 126 7.22 -13.72 2.64
C GLN A 126 7.25 -12.38 3.41
N HIS A 127 6.13 -11.65 3.44
CA HIS A 127 6.03 -10.42 4.24
C HIS A 127 6.07 -10.76 5.74
N ILE A 128 5.34 -11.82 6.15
CA ILE A 128 5.34 -12.30 7.53
C ILE A 128 6.76 -12.69 7.96
N LYS A 129 7.44 -13.54 7.18
CA LYS A 129 8.84 -13.92 7.44
C LYS A 129 9.76 -12.68 7.54
N GLY A 130 9.52 -11.67 6.70
CA GLY A 130 10.26 -10.41 6.76
C GLY A 130 10.05 -9.68 8.07
N PHE A 131 8.81 -9.54 8.53
CA PHE A 131 8.48 -8.89 9.82
C PHE A 131 9.07 -9.66 11.00
N GLU A 132 8.94 -10.98 11.02
CA GLU A 132 9.51 -11.83 12.05
C GLU A 132 11.03 -11.74 12.10
N ALA A 133 11.70 -11.75 10.94
CA ALA A 133 13.15 -11.55 10.85
C ALA A 133 13.60 -10.17 11.37
N LEU A 134 12.71 -9.18 11.35
CA LEU A 134 12.92 -7.85 11.92
C LEU A 134 12.59 -7.76 13.42
N GLY A 135 12.10 -8.86 14.01
CA GLY A 135 11.78 -8.96 15.43
C GLY A 135 10.33 -8.63 15.78
N ALA A 136 9.44 -8.59 14.80
CA ALA A 136 8.02 -8.48 15.05
C ALA A 136 7.40 -9.85 15.34
N THR A 137 6.39 -9.89 16.20
CA THR A 137 5.50 -11.04 16.37
C THR A 137 4.30 -10.85 15.46
N VAL A 138 4.01 -11.83 14.60
CA VAL A 138 2.88 -11.78 13.66
C VAL A 138 1.89 -12.88 13.99
N ILE A 139 0.61 -12.53 14.11
CA ILE A 139 -0.50 -13.45 14.31
C ILE A 139 -1.43 -13.34 13.11
N GLN A 140 -1.55 -14.42 12.35
CA GLN A 140 -2.48 -14.51 11.24
C GLN A 140 -3.68 -15.35 11.64
N LYS A 141 -4.89 -14.79 11.45
CA LYS A 141 -6.17 -15.47 11.58
C LYS A 141 -6.93 -15.43 10.26
N GLU A 142 -8.08 -16.08 10.20
CA GLU A 142 -8.89 -16.11 8.97
C GLU A 142 -9.32 -14.70 8.55
N ASP A 143 -9.66 -13.84 9.50
CA ASP A 143 -10.26 -12.52 9.24
C ASP A 143 -9.26 -11.37 9.29
N TYR A 144 -8.12 -11.55 9.95
CA TYR A 144 -7.15 -10.46 10.17
C TYR A 144 -5.72 -10.95 10.38
N ILE A 145 -4.81 -10.01 10.22
CA ILE A 145 -3.40 -10.14 10.57
C ILE A 145 -3.07 -9.04 11.57
N SER A 146 -2.47 -9.43 12.70
CA SER A 146 -1.88 -8.49 13.63
C SER A 146 -0.37 -8.67 13.68
N ALA A 147 0.33 -7.56 13.88
CA ALA A 147 1.78 -7.55 14.04
C ALA A 147 2.16 -6.59 15.16
N ALA A 148 3.05 -7.02 16.05
CA ALA A 148 3.57 -6.22 17.15
C ALA A 148 5.09 -6.32 17.23
N ALA A 149 5.75 -5.22 17.60
CA ALA A 149 7.19 -5.16 17.79
C ALA A 149 7.52 -4.38 19.07
N GLU A 150 8.33 -4.95 19.97
CA GLU A 150 8.68 -4.32 21.27
C GLU A 150 9.49 -3.03 21.13
N SER A 151 10.21 -2.80 20.01
CA SER A 151 10.87 -1.53 19.65
C SER A 151 11.23 -1.54 18.17
N ALA A 152 11.18 -0.39 17.53
CA ALA A 152 11.77 -0.23 16.20
C ALA A 152 13.29 -0.41 16.28
N ARG A 153 13.77 -1.64 16.25
CA ARG A 153 15.18 -1.86 15.96
C ARG A 153 15.43 -1.36 14.53
N PRO A 154 16.34 -0.37 14.35
CA PRO A 154 16.59 0.15 13.02
C PRO A 154 16.96 -1.01 12.09
N LEU A 155 16.30 -1.07 10.95
CA LEU A 155 16.40 -2.07 9.86
C LEU A 155 17.82 -2.36 9.35
N ARG A 156 18.84 -1.78 9.94
CA ARG A 156 20.24 -1.85 9.48
C ARG A 156 20.86 -3.27 9.48
N ARG A 157 20.24 -4.26 10.11
CA ARG A 157 20.80 -5.62 10.19
C ARG A 157 20.20 -6.63 9.22
N ALA A 158 19.02 -6.43 8.68
CA ALA A 158 18.35 -7.40 7.82
C ALA A 158 18.84 -7.41 6.36
N CYS A 159 19.39 -6.30 5.86
CA CYS A 159 19.86 -6.16 4.48
C CYS A 159 21.34 -6.52 4.29
N ARG A 160 21.83 -7.62 4.88
CA ARG A 160 23.19 -8.13 4.60
C ARG A 160 23.27 -9.14 3.46
N LYS A 161 22.14 -9.55 2.90
CA LYS A 161 22.12 -10.35 1.66
C LYS A 161 21.43 -9.52 0.58
N PRO A 162 22.02 -9.41 -0.63
CA PRO A 162 21.33 -8.75 -1.73
C PRO A 162 20.04 -9.53 -2.01
N CYS A 163 18.89 -8.83 -1.87
CA CYS A 163 17.65 -9.35 -2.42
C CYS A 163 17.81 -9.35 -3.94
N ILE A 164 17.96 -10.51 -4.53
CA ILE A 164 17.83 -10.70 -5.96
C ILE A 164 16.31 -10.71 -6.22
N PHE A 165 15.82 -9.64 -6.84
CA PHE A 165 14.48 -9.57 -7.40
C PHE A 165 14.48 -10.15 -8.82
#